data_8dca38936e704b318a96ba9baf8e7ed4
#
_entry.id   8dca38936e704b318a96ba9baf8e7ed4
#
_cell.length_a   1.000
_cell.length_b   1.000
_cell.length_c   1.000
_cell.angle_alpha   90.00
_cell.angle_beta   90.00
_cell.angle_gamma   90.00
#
_symmetry.space_group_name_H-M   'P 1'
#
loop_
_entity.id
_entity.type
_entity.pdbx_description
1 polymer ?
#
loop_
_entity_poly.entity_id
_entity_poly.type
_entity_poly.pdbx_seq_one_letter_code
_entity_poly.pdbx_strand_id
1 'polypeptide(L)'
;MSAPSTVTWSAANARRMERQFLRTPAAPGEAGPAEVVDAMLAAQAQVMSAAELSVGLRMDGATRQDVRAALWGEEPSLVKTYGPRGTIHFLPTAELPFWTAALSAMSSGPSPFKADDRLTPSQTEEIVSAIGEALDGVRLTIDELSEEVVARTGPWAGDLVLPAFQGMWPRWRSVMHLAGHRGVLCFAPNRGRKVTYTRPPVSDAPQLSPEEATERLVQRFLYAYGPAKPREFAKWAAAPDGWASGVFASLASAGRIEAVEMESAETVEMASAETEGAKSGGAGSAWVVAGDTEFPGEPVRGVRLLPYFDAYVIASHPRAKLFPGRAYERALAGGQAGNFPVLLVDGVVAGVWHQRRSGRRLTVTVEPLDALSAAQGRELAGQVERVGEVLEGVAELVVGRVTVGAHA
;
A
#
# COMPACT_ATOMS: atom_id res chain seq x y z
N MET A 1 7.99 -8.12 39.37
CA MET A 1 7.42 -7.85 38.01
C MET A 1 8.12 -6.59 37.53
N SER A 2 8.94 -6.67 36.48
CA SER A 2 9.57 -5.51 35.89
C SER A 2 8.48 -4.63 35.27
N ALA A 3 8.56 -3.31 35.44
CA ALA A 3 7.61 -2.40 34.79
C ALA A 3 7.65 -2.63 33.26
N PRO A 4 6.50 -2.59 32.57
CA PRO A 4 6.50 -2.73 31.12
C PRO A 4 7.40 -1.65 30.52
N SER A 5 8.39 -2.06 29.72
CA SER A 5 9.29 -1.12 29.07
C SER A 5 8.50 -0.31 28.04
N THR A 6 8.54 1.01 28.17
CA THR A 6 7.89 1.92 27.21
C THR A 6 8.59 1.80 25.85
N VAL A 7 7.85 1.51 24.80
CA VAL A 7 8.36 1.39 23.42
C VAL A 7 8.52 2.79 22.82
N THR A 8 9.70 3.07 22.28
CA THR A 8 9.96 4.32 21.55
C THR A 8 9.49 4.24 20.10
N TRP A 9 9.12 5.36 19.50
CA TRP A 9 8.77 5.43 18.07
C TRP A 9 9.97 5.11 17.18
N SER A 10 11.18 5.40 17.64
CA SER A 10 12.41 4.99 16.93
C SER A 10 12.55 3.48 16.87
N ALA A 11 12.33 2.77 17.97
CA ALA A 11 12.35 1.31 18.00
C ALA A 11 11.21 0.69 17.16
N ALA A 12 10.01 1.28 17.20
CA ALA A 12 8.90 0.86 16.36
C ALA A 12 9.23 1.02 14.86
N ASN A 13 9.81 2.15 14.44
CA ASN A 13 10.22 2.37 13.06
C ASN A 13 11.37 1.43 12.65
N ALA A 14 12.32 1.15 13.56
CA ALA A 14 13.39 0.19 13.31
C ALA A 14 12.82 -1.20 12.97
N ARG A 15 11.87 -1.67 13.79
CA ARG A 15 11.18 -2.96 13.56
C ARG A 15 10.40 -3.00 12.24
N ARG A 16 9.64 -1.95 11.94
CA ARG A 16 8.89 -1.82 10.67
C ARG A 16 9.81 -1.89 9.45
N MET A 17 10.94 -1.17 9.50
CA MET A 17 11.91 -1.15 8.40
C MET A 17 12.63 -2.49 8.24
N GLU A 18 12.95 -3.16 9.35
CA GLU A 18 13.58 -4.48 9.34
C GLU A 18 12.64 -5.52 8.70
N ARG A 19 11.39 -5.59 9.15
CA ARG A 19 10.39 -6.54 8.65
C ARG A 19 10.01 -6.34 7.19
N GLN A 20 10.21 -5.14 6.67
CA GLN A 20 9.91 -4.79 5.27
C GLN A 20 11.16 -4.71 4.39
N PHE A 21 12.28 -5.27 4.79
CA PHE A 21 13.54 -5.24 4.03
C PHE A 21 14.04 -3.83 3.66
N LEU A 22 13.69 -2.82 4.48
CA LEU A 22 14.15 -1.44 4.29
C LEU A 22 15.43 -1.13 5.07
N ARG A 23 15.63 -1.79 6.22
CA ARG A 23 16.88 -1.66 6.98
C ARG A 23 18.02 -2.35 6.23
N THR A 24 17.80 -3.58 5.81
CA THR A 24 18.70 -4.38 5.00
C THR A 24 17.86 -5.00 3.88
N PRO A 25 18.13 -4.68 2.60
CA PRO A 25 17.48 -5.36 1.49
C PRO A 25 17.75 -6.87 1.54
N ALA A 26 16.77 -7.67 1.09
CA ALA A 26 16.92 -9.10 1.01
C ALA A 26 18.09 -9.48 0.08
N ALA A 27 18.98 -10.33 0.57
CA ALA A 27 20.09 -10.84 -0.24
C ALA A 27 19.57 -11.71 -1.42
N PRO A 28 20.33 -11.86 -2.50
CA PRO A 28 19.95 -12.74 -3.60
C PRO A 28 19.64 -14.15 -3.11
N GLY A 29 18.41 -14.63 -3.38
CA GLY A 29 17.92 -15.95 -2.95
C GLY A 29 17.36 -16.01 -1.53
N GLU A 30 17.40 -14.93 -0.75
CA GLU A 30 16.78 -14.86 0.58
C GLU A 30 15.27 -14.64 0.47
N ALA A 31 14.83 -13.71 -0.37
CA ALA A 31 13.44 -13.46 -0.65
C ALA A 31 13.24 -13.02 -2.11
N GLY A 32 12.16 -13.48 -2.73
CA GLY A 32 11.72 -13.04 -4.04
C GLY A 32 10.70 -11.88 -3.97
N PRO A 33 10.22 -11.40 -5.13
CA PRO A 33 9.23 -10.31 -5.17
C PRO A 33 7.95 -10.61 -4.40
N ALA A 34 7.51 -11.88 -4.33
CA ALA A 34 6.30 -12.27 -3.62
C ALA A 34 6.47 -12.14 -2.10
N GLU A 35 7.57 -12.62 -1.55
CA GLU A 35 7.89 -12.54 -0.12
C GLU A 35 8.08 -11.08 0.31
N VAL A 36 8.70 -10.25 -0.53
CA VAL A 36 8.84 -8.81 -0.27
C VAL A 36 7.47 -8.12 -0.26
N VAL A 37 6.60 -8.40 -1.24
CA VAL A 37 5.24 -7.86 -1.28
C VAL A 37 4.41 -8.36 -0.09
N ASP A 38 4.62 -9.60 0.33
CA ASP A 38 3.99 -10.17 1.52
C ASP A 38 4.41 -9.44 2.79
N ALA A 39 5.70 -9.19 2.96
CA ALA A 39 6.26 -8.42 4.08
C ALA A 39 5.75 -6.97 4.12
N MET A 40 5.48 -6.38 2.97
CA MET A 40 4.85 -5.06 2.83
C MET A 40 3.33 -5.07 3.09
N LEU A 41 2.72 -6.23 3.23
CA LEU A 41 1.26 -6.42 3.28
C LEU A 41 0.57 -5.74 2.08
N ALA A 42 1.00 -6.10 0.89
CA ALA A 42 0.68 -5.55 -0.41
C ALA A 42 1.52 -4.32 -0.84
N ALA A 43 1.80 -4.21 -2.14
CA ALA A 43 2.47 -3.05 -2.73
C ALA A 43 1.51 -2.27 -3.64
N GLN A 44 1.23 -1.00 -3.32
CA GLN A 44 0.31 -0.18 -4.10
C GLN A 44 0.87 0.09 -5.50
N ALA A 45 0.10 -0.22 -6.55
CA ALA A 45 0.54 -0.29 -7.93
C ALA A 45 -0.29 0.56 -8.91
N GLN A 46 -0.87 1.67 -8.43
CA GLN A 46 -1.53 2.67 -9.28
C GLN A 46 -0.54 3.30 -10.26
N VAL A 47 0.70 3.51 -9.82
CA VAL A 47 1.83 3.89 -10.66
C VAL A 47 2.77 2.69 -10.74
N MET A 48 2.78 2.00 -11.88
CA MET A 48 3.51 0.75 -12.08
C MET A 48 4.99 0.88 -11.73
N SER A 49 5.68 1.91 -12.26
CA SER A 49 7.10 2.13 -12.00
C SER A 49 7.42 2.41 -10.53
N ALA A 50 6.48 2.99 -9.79
CA ALA A 50 6.65 3.23 -8.36
C ALA A 50 6.56 1.92 -7.56
N ALA A 51 5.62 1.04 -7.91
CA ALA A 51 5.50 -0.27 -7.28
C ALA A 51 6.70 -1.17 -7.62
N GLU A 52 7.13 -1.18 -8.89
CA GLU A 52 8.35 -1.87 -9.32
C GLU A 52 9.57 -1.39 -8.51
N LEU A 53 9.70 -0.09 -8.32
CA LEU A 53 10.78 0.51 -7.55
C LEU A 53 10.66 0.18 -6.06
N SER A 54 9.46 0.26 -5.50
CA SER A 54 9.21 -0.05 -4.09
C SER A 54 9.63 -1.49 -3.74
N VAL A 55 9.30 -2.47 -4.58
CA VAL A 55 9.72 -3.87 -4.42
C VAL A 55 11.21 -4.02 -4.67
N GLY A 56 11.72 -3.49 -5.79
CA GLY A 56 13.12 -3.65 -6.18
C GLY A 56 14.12 -3.02 -5.20
N LEU A 57 13.78 -1.92 -4.53
CA LEU A 57 14.64 -1.31 -3.50
C LEU A 57 14.77 -2.16 -2.22
N ARG A 58 13.90 -3.15 -2.03
CA ARG A 58 13.91 -4.10 -0.91
C ARG A 58 14.65 -5.39 -1.19
N MET A 59 15.19 -5.56 -2.40
CA MET A 59 15.90 -6.76 -2.85
C MET A 59 17.24 -6.36 -3.42
N ASP A 60 18.32 -6.94 -2.95
CA ASP A 60 19.64 -6.63 -3.46
C ASP A 60 19.83 -7.19 -4.88
N GLY A 61 20.36 -6.38 -5.78
CA GLY A 61 20.58 -6.75 -7.19
C GLY A 61 19.31 -6.82 -8.07
N ALA A 62 18.09 -6.77 -7.52
CA ALA A 62 16.88 -6.91 -8.31
C ALA A 62 16.59 -5.68 -9.20
N THR A 63 15.94 -5.94 -10.32
CA THR A 63 15.48 -4.93 -11.28
C THR A 63 13.95 -4.96 -11.41
N ARG A 64 13.38 -4.00 -12.11
CA ARG A 64 11.96 -4.04 -12.43
C ARG A 64 11.56 -5.24 -13.31
N GLN A 65 12.51 -5.88 -14.03
CA GLN A 65 12.21 -7.06 -14.82
C GLN A 65 11.93 -8.27 -13.93
N ASP A 66 12.60 -8.37 -12.78
CA ASP A 66 12.32 -9.43 -11.80
C ASP A 66 10.90 -9.30 -11.25
N VAL A 67 10.45 -8.08 -10.96
CA VAL A 67 9.07 -7.81 -10.53
C VAL A 67 8.07 -8.12 -11.66
N ARG A 68 8.40 -7.81 -12.90
CA ARG A 68 7.55 -8.13 -14.07
C ARG A 68 7.50 -9.62 -14.36
N ALA A 69 8.61 -10.31 -14.19
CA ALA A 69 8.66 -11.77 -14.31
C ALA A 69 7.77 -12.43 -13.24
N ALA A 70 7.81 -11.92 -12.01
CA ALA A 70 6.92 -12.38 -10.93
C ALA A 70 5.43 -12.12 -11.22
N LEU A 71 5.09 -11.05 -11.98
CA LEU A 71 3.71 -10.73 -12.35
C LEU A 71 3.21 -11.49 -13.58
N TRP A 72 4.08 -11.69 -14.58
CA TRP A 72 3.65 -12.10 -15.92
C TRP A 72 4.56 -13.15 -16.57
N GLY A 73 5.43 -13.79 -15.80
CA GLY A 73 6.23 -14.94 -16.23
C GLY A 73 5.37 -16.20 -16.44
N GLU A 74 6.01 -17.32 -16.67
CA GLU A 74 5.35 -18.63 -16.86
C GLU A 74 4.59 -19.07 -15.60
N GLU A 75 5.18 -18.85 -14.42
CA GLU A 75 4.61 -19.16 -13.11
C GLU A 75 4.52 -17.84 -12.29
N PRO A 76 3.44 -17.04 -12.45
CA PRO A 76 3.35 -15.74 -11.78
C PRO A 76 3.18 -15.90 -10.28
N SER A 77 4.17 -15.43 -9.51
CA SER A 77 4.12 -15.39 -8.05
C SER A 77 3.43 -14.15 -7.49
N LEU A 78 3.17 -13.15 -8.33
CA LEU A 78 2.44 -11.94 -8.00
C LEU A 78 1.24 -11.74 -8.93
N VAL A 79 0.20 -11.13 -8.40
CA VAL A 79 -0.97 -10.65 -9.15
C VAL A 79 -1.12 -9.16 -8.96
N LYS A 80 -1.34 -8.42 -10.06
CA LYS A 80 -1.75 -7.03 -10.01
C LYS A 80 -3.26 -6.96 -10.05
N THR A 81 -3.91 -6.55 -8.96
CA THR A 81 -5.37 -6.47 -8.85
C THR A 81 -5.78 -5.36 -7.89
N TYR A 82 -7.08 -5.26 -7.59
CA TYR A 82 -7.59 -4.36 -6.57
C TYR A 82 -7.33 -4.95 -5.18
N GLY A 83 -6.72 -4.18 -4.32
CA GLY A 83 -6.39 -4.52 -2.94
C GLY A 83 -7.05 -3.56 -1.93
N PRO A 84 -6.42 -3.32 -0.78
CA PRO A 84 -6.94 -2.42 0.25
C PRO A 84 -7.35 -1.06 -0.31
N ARG A 85 -8.41 -0.45 0.23
CA ARG A 85 -9.00 0.83 -0.21
C ARG A 85 -9.58 0.82 -1.63
N GLY A 86 -9.75 -0.35 -2.26
CA GLY A 86 -10.17 -0.44 -3.66
C GLY A 86 -9.14 0.13 -4.65
N THR A 87 -7.89 0.32 -4.24
CA THR A 87 -6.81 0.77 -5.10
C THR A 87 -6.01 -0.41 -5.67
N ILE A 88 -5.26 -0.17 -6.73
CA ILE A 88 -4.52 -1.24 -7.43
C ILE A 88 -3.27 -1.60 -6.62
N HIS A 89 -3.04 -2.91 -6.40
CA HIS A 89 -1.91 -3.45 -5.66
C HIS A 89 -1.28 -4.65 -6.37
N PHE A 90 -0.04 -4.96 -6.01
CA PHE A 90 0.51 -6.30 -6.16
C PHE A 90 0.18 -7.10 -4.91
N LEU A 91 -0.27 -8.34 -5.11
CA LEU A 91 -0.55 -9.32 -4.06
C LEU A 91 0.16 -10.62 -4.41
N PRO A 92 0.67 -11.38 -3.43
CA PRO A 92 1.21 -12.71 -3.71
C PRO A 92 0.12 -13.65 -4.25
N THR A 93 0.41 -14.35 -5.35
CA THR A 93 -0.54 -15.28 -5.97
C THR A 93 -0.98 -16.39 -5.00
N ALA A 94 -0.05 -16.93 -4.23
CA ALA A 94 -0.34 -17.97 -3.23
C ALA A 94 -1.30 -17.49 -2.12
N GLU A 95 -1.34 -16.18 -1.85
CA GLU A 95 -2.18 -15.57 -0.81
C GLU A 95 -3.52 -15.02 -1.33
N LEU A 96 -3.87 -15.24 -2.60
CA LEU A 96 -5.13 -14.73 -3.17
C LEU A 96 -6.37 -15.20 -2.40
N PRO A 97 -6.52 -16.47 -1.96
CA PRO A 97 -7.68 -16.90 -1.18
C PRO A 97 -7.83 -16.13 0.13
N PHE A 98 -6.72 -15.85 0.82
CA PHE A 98 -6.73 -14.98 2.00
C PHE A 98 -7.16 -13.55 1.66
N TRP A 99 -6.57 -12.95 0.62
CA TRP A 99 -6.88 -11.57 0.24
C TRP A 99 -8.33 -11.41 -0.22
N THR A 100 -8.85 -12.34 -1.02
CA THR A 100 -10.25 -12.30 -1.47
C THR A 100 -11.23 -12.44 -0.31
N ALA A 101 -10.97 -13.34 0.63
CA ALA A 101 -11.78 -13.50 1.83
C ALA A 101 -11.72 -12.23 2.71
N ALA A 102 -10.52 -11.72 2.99
CA ALA A 102 -10.33 -10.53 3.84
C ALA A 102 -10.96 -9.26 3.23
N LEU A 103 -10.72 -9.01 1.93
CA LEU A 103 -11.26 -7.83 1.24
C LEU A 103 -12.79 -7.88 1.11
N SER A 104 -13.37 -9.08 0.92
CA SER A 104 -14.81 -9.28 0.87
C SER A 104 -15.49 -9.16 2.25
N ALA A 105 -14.75 -9.45 3.33
CA ALA A 105 -15.25 -9.34 4.70
C ALA A 105 -15.20 -7.91 5.25
N MET A 106 -14.37 -7.04 4.67
CA MET A 106 -14.24 -5.67 5.15
C MET A 106 -15.52 -4.88 4.94
N SER A 107 -16.00 -4.25 6.02
CA SER A 107 -17.13 -3.32 5.94
C SER A 107 -16.76 -2.12 5.05
N SER A 108 -17.61 -1.85 4.09
CA SER A 108 -17.46 -0.69 3.21
C SER A 108 -18.10 0.56 3.83
N GLY A 109 -17.47 1.71 3.63
CA GLY A 109 -18.08 2.99 3.93
C GLY A 109 -19.28 3.31 2.99
N PRO A 110 -19.95 4.45 3.19
CA PRO A 110 -21.04 4.87 2.31
C PRO A 110 -20.57 5.05 0.87
N SER A 111 -21.42 4.63 -0.08
CA SER A 111 -21.12 4.76 -1.50
C SER A 111 -20.93 6.25 -1.89
N PRO A 112 -19.88 6.60 -2.64
CA PRO A 112 -19.66 7.97 -3.12
C PRO A 112 -20.62 8.38 -4.25
N PHE A 113 -21.37 7.42 -4.83
CA PHE A 113 -22.27 7.67 -5.95
C PHE A 113 -23.65 8.19 -5.50
N LYS A 114 -24.29 9.01 -6.34
CA LYS A 114 -25.67 9.46 -6.13
C LYS A 114 -26.62 8.26 -6.07
N ALA A 115 -27.75 8.42 -5.39
CA ALA A 115 -28.70 7.33 -5.18
C ALA A 115 -29.15 6.67 -6.49
N ASP A 116 -29.46 7.48 -7.51
CA ASP A 116 -29.95 7.01 -8.83
C ASP A 116 -28.84 6.33 -9.68
N ASP A 117 -27.57 6.59 -9.36
CA ASP A 117 -26.42 5.99 -10.05
C ASP A 117 -25.93 4.71 -9.37
N ARG A 118 -26.44 4.41 -8.17
CA ARG A 118 -26.04 3.24 -7.40
C ARG A 118 -26.64 1.98 -7.99
N LEU A 119 -25.84 0.93 -8.01
CA LEU A 119 -26.31 -0.41 -8.36
C LEU A 119 -27.06 -1.04 -7.17
N THR A 120 -28.10 -1.78 -7.50
CA THR A 120 -28.70 -2.71 -6.53
C THR A 120 -27.74 -3.87 -6.25
N PRO A 121 -27.93 -4.60 -5.14
CA PRO A 121 -27.13 -5.82 -4.88
C PRO A 121 -27.21 -6.83 -6.04
N SER A 122 -28.40 -7.05 -6.62
CA SER A 122 -28.59 -7.96 -7.76
C SER A 122 -27.82 -7.51 -8.99
N GLN A 123 -27.89 -6.22 -9.34
CA GLN A 123 -27.11 -5.66 -10.45
C GLN A 123 -25.61 -5.76 -10.24
N THR A 124 -25.15 -5.59 -8.99
CA THR A 124 -23.74 -5.76 -8.63
C THR A 124 -23.28 -7.21 -8.88
N GLU A 125 -24.07 -8.20 -8.42
CA GLU A 125 -23.76 -9.62 -8.65
C GLU A 125 -23.77 -9.97 -10.14
N GLU A 126 -24.74 -9.48 -10.90
CA GLU A 126 -24.86 -9.70 -12.32
C GLU A 126 -23.63 -9.16 -13.08
N ILE A 127 -23.19 -7.94 -12.76
CA ILE A 127 -22.00 -7.37 -13.41
C ILE A 127 -20.73 -8.14 -13.01
N VAL A 128 -20.56 -8.50 -11.74
CA VAL A 128 -19.35 -9.24 -11.29
C VAL A 128 -19.29 -10.62 -11.94
N SER A 129 -20.42 -11.32 -12.07
CA SER A 129 -20.50 -12.59 -12.82
C SER A 129 -20.13 -12.39 -14.28
N ALA A 130 -20.73 -11.39 -14.93
CA ALA A 130 -20.45 -11.06 -16.34
C ALA A 130 -18.96 -10.74 -16.58
N ILE A 131 -18.29 -10.01 -15.67
CA ILE A 131 -16.85 -9.76 -15.74
C ILE A 131 -16.07 -11.07 -15.65
N GLY A 132 -16.40 -11.94 -14.68
CA GLY A 132 -15.72 -13.21 -14.50
C GLY A 132 -15.85 -14.14 -15.71
N GLU A 133 -17.05 -14.22 -16.32
CA GLU A 133 -17.32 -15.00 -17.52
C GLU A 133 -16.60 -14.44 -18.74
N ALA A 134 -16.63 -13.09 -18.90
CA ALA A 134 -15.98 -12.41 -20.02
C ALA A 134 -14.45 -12.58 -20.02
N LEU A 135 -13.85 -12.72 -18.84
CA LEU A 135 -12.39 -12.82 -18.68
C LEU A 135 -11.88 -14.26 -18.61
N ASP A 136 -12.75 -15.25 -18.77
CA ASP A 136 -12.37 -16.66 -18.67
C ASP A 136 -11.47 -17.09 -19.85
N GLY A 137 -10.20 -17.42 -19.54
CA GLY A 137 -9.20 -17.85 -20.52
C GLY A 137 -8.75 -16.78 -21.52
N VAL A 138 -9.18 -15.52 -21.38
CA VAL A 138 -8.88 -14.44 -22.32
C VAL A 138 -8.30 -13.20 -21.68
N ARG A 139 -7.73 -12.31 -22.50
CA ARG A 139 -7.23 -10.99 -22.10
C ARG A 139 -7.95 -9.92 -22.89
N LEU A 140 -8.70 -9.06 -22.19
CA LEU A 140 -9.51 -8.01 -22.80
C LEU A 140 -9.01 -6.63 -22.40
N THR A 141 -9.04 -5.68 -23.33
CA THR A 141 -8.90 -4.24 -23.02
C THR A 141 -10.16 -3.75 -22.32
N ILE A 142 -10.12 -2.53 -21.77
CA ILE A 142 -11.30 -1.95 -21.09
C ILE A 142 -12.48 -1.78 -22.04
N ASP A 143 -12.21 -1.49 -23.33
CA ASP A 143 -13.25 -1.32 -24.35
C ASP A 143 -13.91 -2.67 -24.68
N GLU A 144 -13.09 -3.70 -24.96
CA GLU A 144 -13.55 -5.08 -25.22
C GLU A 144 -14.32 -5.64 -24.01
N LEU A 145 -13.81 -5.43 -22.78
CA LEU A 145 -14.49 -5.86 -21.57
C LEU A 145 -15.84 -5.14 -21.38
N SER A 146 -15.91 -3.84 -21.74
CA SER A 146 -17.16 -3.10 -21.69
C SER A 146 -18.23 -3.67 -22.62
N GLU A 147 -17.85 -4.02 -23.87
CA GLU A 147 -18.74 -4.66 -24.84
C GLU A 147 -19.26 -6.00 -24.32
N GLU A 148 -18.37 -6.84 -23.76
CA GLU A 148 -18.69 -8.16 -23.23
C GLU A 148 -19.62 -8.09 -22.00
N VAL A 149 -19.35 -7.14 -21.07
CA VAL A 149 -20.19 -6.95 -19.88
C VAL A 149 -21.58 -6.47 -20.29
N VAL A 150 -21.68 -5.48 -21.15
CA VAL A 150 -22.97 -4.94 -21.62
C VAL A 150 -23.77 -6.00 -22.40
N ALA A 151 -23.10 -6.83 -23.20
CA ALA A 151 -23.75 -7.92 -23.93
C ALA A 151 -24.40 -8.97 -22.98
N ARG A 152 -23.81 -9.21 -21.80
CA ARG A 152 -24.30 -10.18 -20.81
C ARG A 152 -25.33 -9.61 -19.86
N THR A 153 -25.23 -8.33 -19.49
CA THR A 153 -26.10 -7.72 -18.48
C THR A 153 -27.23 -6.86 -19.08
N GLY A 154 -26.98 -6.27 -20.24
CA GLY A 154 -27.90 -5.35 -20.90
C GLY A 154 -27.42 -3.92 -21.00
N PRO A 155 -28.10 -3.08 -21.82
CA PRO A 155 -27.66 -1.70 -22.13
C PRO A 155 -27.48 -0.82 -20.90
N TRP A 156 -28.25 -1.01 -19.83
CA TRP A 156 -28.23 -0.23 -18.61
C TRP A 156 -26.84 -0.21 -17.93
N ALA A 157 -26.08 -1.31 -18.05
CA ALA A 157 -24.73 -1.39 -17.48
C ALA A 157 -23.75 -0.47 -18.22
N GLY A 158 -24.03 -0.17 -19.48
CA GLY A 158 -23.25 0.72 -20.35
C GLY A 158 -23.55 2.21 -20.16
N ASP A 159 -24.58 2.59 -19.39
CA ASP A 159 -24.95 3.98 -19.17
C ASP A 159 -23.77 4.80 -18.64
N LEU A 160 -23.47 5.93 -19.27
CA LEU A 160 -22.37 6.81 -18.91
C LEU A 160 -22.79 7.70 -17.72
N VAL A 161 -22.61 7.21 -16.50
CA VAL A 161 -23.10 7.87 -15.27
C VAL A 161 -21.98 8.19 -14.26
N LEU A 162 -20.78 7.61 -14.42
CA LEU A 162 -19.70 7.80 -13.45
C LEU A 162 -18.78 8.93 -13.91
N PRO A 163 -18.60 10.01 -13.14
CA PRO A 163 -17.66 11.07 -13.49
C PRO A 163 -16.24 10.54 -13.65
N ALA A 164 -15.59 10.91 -14.75
CA ALA A 164 -14.20 10.57 -15.08
C ALA A 164 -13.39 11.84 -15.32
N PHE A 165 -12.06 11.72 -15.41
CA PHE A 165 -11.15 12.85 -15.61
C PHE A 165 -11.45 13.61 -16.92
N GLN A 166 -11.85 12.87 -17.97
CA GLN A 166 -12.22 13.43 -19.29
C GLN A 166 -13.50 12.75 -19.80
N GLY A 167 -14.64 13.10 -19.24
CA GLY A 167 -15.94 12.57 -19.64
C GLY A 167 -16.61 11.71 -18.57
N MET A 168 -17.32 10.67 -19.00
CA MET A 168 -18.08 9.79 -18.13
C MET A 168 -17.69 8.34 -18.40
N TRP A 169 -17.68 7.52 -17.35
CA TRP A 169 -17.48 6.08 -17.45
C TRP A 169 -18.81 5.34 -17.36
N PRO A 170 -18.91 4.16 -17.99
CA PRO A 170 -20.08 3.32 -17.91
C PRO A 170 -20.31 2.82 -16.48
N ARG A 171 -21.59 2.65 -16.13
CA ARG A 171 -22.09 2.24 -14.81
C ARG A 171 -21.40 0.98 -14.26
N TRP A 172 -21.17 -0.02 -15.09
CA TRP A 172 -20.54 -1.27 -14.71
C TRP A 172 -19.15 -1.09 -14.09
N ARG A 173 -18.41 -0.03 -14.44
CA ARG A 173 -17.06 0.21 -13.90
C ARG A 173 -17.05 0.54 -12.42
N SER A 174 -18.20 0.90 -11.83
CA SER A 174 -18.30 1.15 -10.38
C SER A 174 -17.95 -0.06 -9.51
N VAL A 175 -18.05 -1.28 -10.06
CA VAL A 175 -17.80 -2.53 -9.34
C VAL A 175 -16.49 -3.22 -9.73
N MET A 176 -15.63 -2.60 -10.51
CA MET A 176 -14.35 -3.22 -10.90
C MET A 176 -13.49 -3.62 -9.68
N HIS A 177 -13.49 -2.79 -8.64
CA HIS A 177 -12.78 -3.11 -7.40
C HIS A 177 -13.36 -4.33 -6.70
N LEU A 178 -14.70 -4.50 -6.70
CA LEU A 178 -15.36 -5.68 -6.16
C LEU A 178 -15.03 -6.94 -6.96
N ALA A 179 -14.97 -6.83 -8.29
CA ALA A 179 -14.54 -7.95 -9.14
C ALA A 179 -13.11 -8.40 -8.82
N GLY A 180 -12.20 -7.43 -8.55
CA GLY A 180 -10.86 -7.73 -8.04
C GLY A 180 -10.86 -8.36 -6.66
N HIS A 181 -11.62 -7.82 -5.70
CA HIS A 181 -11.75 -8.34 -4.34
C HIS A 181 -12.32 -9.76 -4.31
N ARG A 182 -13.17 -10.12 -5.27
CA ARG A 182 -13.74 -11.46 -5.40
C ARG A 182 -12.90 -12.42 -6.24
N GLY A 183 -11.72 -11.99 -6.67
CA GLY A 183 -10.79 -12.82 -7.43
C GLY A 183 -11.27 -13.18 -8.83
N VAL A 184 -12.14 -12.37 -9.46
CA VAL A 184 -12.61 -12.62 -10.84
C VAL A 184 -11.95 -11.70 -11.87
N LEU A 185 -11.18 -10.71 -11.42
CA LEU A 185 -10.48 -9.75 -12.27
C LEU A 185 -9.07 -9.44 -11.74
N CYS A 186 -8.09 -9.48 -12.64
CA CYS A 186 -6.77 -8.90 -12.42
C CYS A 186 -6.26 -8.22 -13.69
N PHE A 187 -5.14 -7.50 -13.55
CA PHE A 187 -4.48 -6.84 -14.67
C PHE A 187 -3.52 -7.83 -15.36
N ALA A 188 -3.57 -7.86 -16.69
CA ALA A 188 -2.64 -8.60 -17.54
C ALA A 188 -1.58 -7.66 -18.16
N PRO A 189 -0.57 -8.20 -18.87
CA PRO A 189 0.36 -7.37 -19.64
C PRO A 189 -0.37 -6.46 -20.62
N ASN A 190 0.06 -5.21 -20.73
CA ASN A 190 -0.55 -4.25 -21.63
C ASN A 190 -0.47 -4.73 -23.11
N ARG A 191 -1.52 -4.47 -23.89
CA ARG A 191 -1.52 -4.63 -25.33
C ARG A 191 -1.16 -3.29 -25.97
N GLY A 192 0.13 -3.09 -26.24
CA GLY A 192 0.65 -1.79 -26.64
C GLY A 192 0.50 -0.76 -25.49
N ARG A 193 -0.28 0.28 -25.70
CA ARG A 193 -0.60 1.32 -24.70
C ARG A 193 -1.88 1.03 -23.91
N LYS A 194 -2.66 0.02 -24.28
CA LYS A 194 -3.93 -0.32 -23.64
C LYS A 194 -3.70 -1.30 -22.49
N VAL A 195 -4.24 -0.96 -21.34
CA VAL A 195 -4.34 -1.87 -20.20
C VAL A 195 -5.24 -3.02 -20.56
N THR A 196 -4.89 -4.22 -20.14
CA THR A 196 -5.71 -5.43 -20.33
C THR A 196 -6.00 -6.08 -18.99
N TYR A 197 -7.09 -6.82 -18.96
CA TYR A 197 -7.63 -7.55 -17.82
C TYR A 197 -7.79 -9.03 -18.16
N THR A 198 -7.71 -9.88 -17.13
CA THR A 198 -7.92 -11.32 -17.23
C THR A 198 -8.40 -11.85 -15.88
N ARG A 199 -8.73 -13.14 -15.79
CA ARG A 199 -8.92 -13.78 -14.50
C ARG A 199 -7.57 -14.01 -13.80
N PRO A 200 -7.51 -13.87 -12.46
CA PRO A 200 -6.32 -14.24 -11.70
C PRO A 200 -5.99 -15.73 -11.86
N PRO A 201 -4.71 -16.12 -11.69
CA PRO A 201 -4.34 -17.51 -11.55
C PRO A 201 -5.08 -18.17 -10.38
N VAL A 202 -5.40 -19.44 -10.52
CA VAL A 202 -5.98 -20.22 -9.42
C VAL A 202 -4.88 -20.52 -8.40
N SER A 203 -5.19 -20.38 -7.13
CA SER A 203 -4.32 -20.74 -6.02
C SER A 203 -4.88 -21.98 -5.32
N ASP A 204 -4.02 -22.93 -4.99
CA ASP A 204 -4.37 -24.15 -4.25
C ASP A 204 -4.45 -23.91 -2.73
N ALA A 205 -4.21 -22.68 -2.26
CA ALA A 205 -4.30 -22.33 -0.85
C ALA A 205 -5.76 -22.50 -0.34
N PRO A 206 -5.94 -22.93 0.92
CA PRO A 206 -7.27 -23.15 1.49
C PRO A 206 -8.08 -21.85 1.52
N GLN A 207 -9.37 -21.95 1.26
CA GLN A 207 -10.32 -20.87 1.49
C GLN A 207 -10.45 -20.61 2.98
N LEU A 208 -10.45 -19.35 3.38
CA LEU A 208 -10.64 -18.89 4.75
C LEU A 208 -12.07 -18.39 4.95
N SER A 209 -12.61 -18.58 6.16
CA SER A 209 -13.82 -17.86 6.53
C SER A 209 -13.56 -16.34 6.59
N PRO A 210 -14.60 -15.51 6.45
CA PRO A 210 -14.49 -14.07 6.59
C PRO A 210 -13.85 -13.64 7.92
N GLU A 211 -14.18 -14.33 9.00
CA GLU A 211 -13.68 -14.08 10.35
C GLU A 211 -12.19 -14.39 10.44
N GLU A 212 -11.77 -15.59 10.00
CA GLU A 212 -10.37 -16.00 9.98
C GLU A 212 -9.50 -15.08 9.12
N ALA A 213 -10.02 -14.70 7.95
CA ALA A 213 -9.31 -13.78 7.05
C ALA A 213 -9.15 -12.38 7.65
N THR A 214 -10.19 -11.87 8.34
CA THR A 214 -10.15 -10.58 9.03
C THR A 214 -9.16 -10.62 10.21
N GLU A 215 -9.20 -11.67 11.01
CA GLU A 215 -8.26 -11.89 12.11
C GLU A 215 -6.81 -11.90 11.59
N ARG A 216 -6.53 -12.71 10.57
CA ARG A 216 -5.21 -12.81 9.95
C ARG A 216 -4.76 -11.47 9.36
N LEU A 217 -5.67 -10.70 8.74
CA LEU A 217 -5.34 -9.38 8.18
C LEU A 217 -4.91 -8.39 9.26
N VAL A 218 -5.60 -8.33 10.39
CA VAL A 218 -5.24 -7.46 11.51
C VAL A 218 -3.89 -7.88 12.11
N GLN A 219 -3.67 -9.17 12.33
CA GLN A 219 -2.40 -9.68 12.86
C GLN A 219 -1.23 -9.36 11.91
N ARG A 220 -1.41 -9.56 10.60
CA ARG A 220 -0.38 -9.21 9.59
C ARG A 220 -0.13 -7.71 9.51
N PHE A 221 -1.17 -6.89 9.63
CA PHE A 221 -1.01 -5.44 9.72
C PHE A 221 -0.23 -5.04 10.98
N LEU A 222 -0.54 -5.61 12.12
CA LEU A 222 0.19 -5.34 13.36
C LEU A 222 1.64 -5.84 13.30
N TYR A 223 1.88 -6.97 12.65
CA TYR A 223 3.24 -7.47 12.41
C TYR A 223 4.05 -6.50 11.55
N ALA A 224 3.52 -6.06 10.41
CA ALA A 224 4.23 -5.21 9.46
C ALA A 224 4.37 -3.74 9.91
N TYR A 225 3.34 -3.20 10.58
CA TYR A 225 3.19 -1.76 10.87
C TYR A 225 2.96 -1.44 12.34
N GLY A 226 2.84 -2.44 13.21
CA GLY A 226 2.67 -2.24 14.64
C GLY A 226 3.91 -1.63 15.33
N PRO A 227 3.74 -1.10 16.52
CA PRO A 227 2.49 -0.95 17.29
C PRO A 227 1.51 -0.01 16.62
N ALA A 228 0.20 -0.33 16.65
CA ALA A 228 -0.81 0.47 15.97
C ALA A 228 -2.15 0.51 16.72
N LYS A 229 -2.95 1.53 16.45
CA LYS A 229 -4.31 1.72 16.99
C LYS A 229 -5.36 1.23 15.99
N PRO A 230 -6.57 0.82 16.44
CA PRO A 230 -7.65 0.38 15.55
C PRO A 230 -7.96 1.37 14.42
N ARG A 231 -8.00 2.67 14.72
CA ARG A 231 -8.24 3.73 13.74
C ARG A 231 -7.15 3.82 12.66
N GLU A 232 -5.92 3.40 12.96
CA GLU A 232 -4.81 3.41 11.99
C GLU A 232 -4.96 2.26 10.99
N PHE A 233 -5.38 1.10 11.48
CA PHE A 233 -5.82 -0.01 10.63
C PHE A 233 -7.06 0.38 9.79
N ALA A 234 -8.07 1.00 10.40
CA ALA A 234 -9.27 1.46 9.69
C ALA A 234 -8.92 2.41 8.52
N LYS A 235 -8.03 3.37 8.76
CA LYS A 235 -7.53 4.28 7.70
C LYS A 235 -6.77 3.54 6.60
N TRP A 236 -5.91 2.59 6.97
CA TRP A 236 -5.17 1.78 6.00
C TRP A 236 -6.10 0.90 5.16
N ALA A 237 -7.14 0.33 5.77
CA ALA A 237 -8.11 -0.54 5.11
C ALA A 237 -9.23 0.21 4.39
N ALA A 238 -9.43 1.51 4.64
CA ALA A 238 -10.62 2.32 4.32
C ALA A 238 -11.91 1.71 4.90
N ALA A 239 -11.83 1.19 6.11
CA ALA A 239 -12.93 0.63 6.85
C ALA A 239 -13.46 1.61 7.93
N PRO A 240 -14.71 1.45 8.40
CA PRO A 240 -15.24 2.25 9.49
C PRO A 240 -14.47 2.05 10.80
N ASP A 241 -14.20 3.13 11.55
CA ASP A 241 -13.46 3.07 12.81
C ASP A 241 -14.13 2.15 13.85
N GLY A 242 -15.47 2.17 13.93
CA GLY A 242 -16.23 1.31 14.83
C GLY A 242 -16.09 -0.18 14.52
N TRP A 243 -16.06 -0.54 13.24
CA TRP A 243 -15.81 -1.91 12.82
C TRP A 243 -14.41 -2.38 13.23
N ALA A 244 -13.39 -1.58 12.91
CA ALA A 244 -12.01 -1.90 13.29
C ALA A 244 -11.85 -2.03 14.80
N SER A 245 -12.47 -1.12 15.58
CA SER A 245 -12.44 -1.18 17.05
C SER A 245 -13.08 -2.46 17.58
N GLY A 246 -14.19 -2.92 16.98
CA GLY A 246 -14.83 -4.18 17.33
C GLY A 246 -13.95 -5.40 17.05
N VAL A 247 -13.29 -5.43 15.88
CA VAL A 247 -12.36 -6.52 15.52
C VAL A 247 -11.18 -6.57 16.50
N PHE A 248 -10.54 -5.42 16.80
CA PHE A 248 -9.45 -5.38 17.77
C PHE A 248 -9.88 -5.81 19.17
N ALA A 249 -11.06 -5.40 19.63
CA ALA A 249 -11.59 -5.82 20.93
C ALA A 249 -11.81 -7.34 21.00
N SER A 250 -12.34 -7.94 19.92
CA SER A 250 -12.51 -9.39 19.81
C SER A 250 -11.15 -10.12 19.87
N LEU A 251 -10.17 -9.66 19.08
CA LEU A 251 -8.84 -10.26 19.05
C LEU A 251 -8.11 -10.13 20.40
N ALA A 252 -8.24 -8.98 21.07
CA ALA A 252 -7.68 -8.77 22.40
C ALA A 252 -8.31 -9.72 23.44
N SER A 253 -9.64 -9.87 23.39
CA SER A 253 -10.38 -10.80 24.28
C SER A 253 -9.99 -12.26 24.04
N ALA A 254 -9.65 -12.61 22.79
CA ALA A 254 -9.17 -13.94 22.41
C ALA A 254 -7.66 -14.14 22.67
N GLY A 255 -6.95 -13.12 23.20
CA GLY A 255 -5.51 -13.17 23.45
C GLY A 255 -4.65 -13.27 22.18
N ARG A 256 -5.16 -12.81 21.05
CA ARG A 256 -4.46 -12.82 19.75
C ARG A 256 -3.59 -11.57 19.52
N ILE A 257 -3.94 -10.48 20.18
CA ILE A 257 -3.18 -9.22 20.20
C ILE A 257 -3.05 -8.74 21.64
N GLU A 258 -2.00 -7.98 21.91
CA GLU A 258 -1.75 -7.40 23.24
C GLU A 258 -1.35 -5.93 23.15
N ALA A 259 -1.61 -5.20 24.24
CA ALA A 259 -1.28 -3.78 24.33
C ALA A 259 0.16 -3.58 24.80
N VAL A 260 0.84 -2.61 24.20
CA VAL A 260 2.15 -2.12 24.61
C VAL A 260 2.06 -0.63 24.94
N GLU A 261 2.83 -0.19 25.92
CA GLU A 261 2.93 1.22 26.27
C GLU A 261 3.91 1.92 25.33
N MET A 262 3.46 3.01 24.72
CA MET A 262 4.27 3.82 23.81
C MET A 262 4.75 5.09 24.50
N GLU A 263 5.94 5.56 24.12
CA GLU A 263 6.37 6.90 24.51
C GLU A 263 5.33 7.95 24.11
N SER A 264 5.09 8.93 24.98
CA SER A 264 4.13 10.00 24.72
C SER A 264 4.50 10.70 23.41
N ALA A 265 3.52 10.86 22.53
CA ALA A 265 3.64 11.82 21.45
C ALA A 265 3.56 13.20 22.12
N GLU A 266 4.69 13.86 22.35
CA GLU A 266 4.67 15.29 22.68
C GLU A 266 3.87 15.98 21.59
N THR A 267 2.77 16.59 22.00
CA THR A 267 1.89 17.34 21.11
C THR A 267 2.68 18.57 20.66
N VAL A 268 3.23 18.53 19.45
CA VAL A 268 3.47 19.75 18.73
C VAL A 268 2.07 20.27 18.41
N GLU A 269 1.59 21.21 19.22
CA GLU A 269 0.41 22.00 18.93
C GLU A 269 0.66 22.74 17.64
N MET A 270 0.28 22.14 16.53
CA MET A 270 0.01 22.86 15.29
C MET A 270 -1.47 23.21 15.32
N ALA A 271 -1.71 24.51 15.46
CA ALA A 271 -3.03 25.11 15.33
C ALA A 271 -3.64 24.75 13.95
N SER A 272 -4.45 23.74 13.95
CA SER A 272 -5.58 23.59 13.04
C SER A 272 -6.59 22.74 13.79
N ALA A 273 -7.51 23.47 14.43
CA ALA A 273 -8.74 22.92 14.92
C ALA A 273 -9.42 22.15 13.79
N GLU A 274 -9.82 20.95 14.09
CA GLU A 274 -11.19 20.51 13.95
C GLU A 274 -11.31 19.04 14.31
N THR A 275 -12.06 18.88 15.33
CA THR A 275 -13.19 18.00 15.59
C THR A 275 -12.86 16.62 16.15
N GLU A 276 -13.16 16.57 17.43
CA GLU A 276 -14.09 15.71 18.13
C GLU A 276 -13.66 14.30 18.56
N GLY A 277 -13.68 14.22 19.88
CA GLY A 277 -14.50 13.27 20.61
C GLY A 277 -14.29 11.80 20.37
N ALA A 278 -13.17 11.26 20.87
CA ALA A 278 -13.18 9.89 21.33
C ALA A 278 -12.47 9.80 22.67
N LYS A 279 -13.27 9.82 23.73
CA LYS A 279 -12.90 9.27 25.04
C LYS A 279 -12.83 7.77 24.87
N SER A 280 -11.64 7.20 24.82
CA SER A 280 -11.31 5.88 25.40
C SER A 280 -9.96 5.39 24.86
N GLY A 281 -9.08 5.06 25.77
CA GLY A 281 -7.75 4.53 25.52
C GLY A 281 -6.72 5.48 26.07
N GLY A 282 -6.10 5.11 27.21
CA GLY A 282 -5.08 5.92 27.88
C GLY A 282 -4.04 6.46 26.92
N ALA A 283 -3.59 7.67 27.13
CA ALA A 283 -2.50 8.27 26.40
C ALA A 283 -1.31 7.32 26.46
N GLY A 284 -0.96 6.68 25.33
CA GLY A 284 0.23 5.87 25.24
C GLY A 284 0.07 4.44 24.71
N SER A 285 -1.08 3.75 24.82
CA SER A 285 -1.16 2.35 24.43
C SER A 285 -1.44 2.12 22.93
N ALA A 286 -0.79 1.12 22.36
CA ALA A 286 -1.00 0.62 21.02
C ALA A 286 -0.96 -0.92 21.02
N TRP A 287 -1.40 -1.55 19.93
CA TRP A 287 -1.53 -3.00 19.84
C TRP A 287 -0.42 -3.61 19.00
N VAL A 288 0.01 -4.79 19.40
CA VAL A 288 0.91 -5.70 18.66
C VAL A 288 0.28 -7.09 18.61
N VAL A 289 0.81 -7.97 17.80
CA VAL A 289 0.48 -9.40 17.84
C VAL A 289 0.89 -9.94 19.20
N ALA A 290 0.09 -10.83 19.79
CA ALA A 290 0.40 -11.42 21.11
C ALA A 290 1.77 -12.13 21.10
N GLY A 291 2.61 -11.83 22.09
CA GLY A 291 3.99 -12.30 22.20
C GLY A 291 5.02 -11.53 21.34
N ASP A 292 4.57 -10.59 20.51
CA ASP A 292 5.44 -9.80 19.62
C ASP A 292 5.85 -8.47 20.26
N THR A 293 6.44 -8.55 21.45
CA THR A 293 6.80 -7.39 22.29
C THR A 293 8.27 -7.01 22.26
N GLU A 294 9.09 -7.74 21.52
CA GLU A 294 10.51 -7.41 21.37
C GLU A 294 10.70 -6.35 20.28
N PHE A 295 11.50 -5.34 20.58
CA PHE A 295 11.81 -4.24 19.67
C PHE A 295 13.34 -4.09 19.54
N PRO A 296 13.86 -3.73 18.34
CA PRO A 296 15.28 -3.45 18.16
C PRO A 296 15.76 -2.39 19.15
N GLY A 297 16.85 -2.68 19.88
CA GLY A 297 17.48 -1.72 20.79
C GLY A 297 18.22 -0.60 20.04
N GLU A 298 18.70 -0.90 18.84
CA GLU A 298 19.45 0.04 18.03
C GLU A 298 18.53 0.82 17.09
N PRO A 299 18.62 2.15 17.10
CA PRO A 299 17.83 2.98 16.17
C PRO A 299 18.24 2.72 14.72
N VAL A 300 17.30 2.95 13.80
CA VAL A 300 17.62 2.95 12.37
C VAL A 300 18.63 4.05 12.08
N ARG A 301 19.60 3.74 11.24
CA ARG A 301 20.55 4.71 10.69
C ARG A 301 20.55 4.63 9.18
N GLY A 302 20.89 5.74 8.56
CA GLY A 302 21.12 5.80 7.12
C GLY A 302 20.00 6.43 6.31
N VAL A 303 20.22 6.44 4.99
CA VAL A 303 19.37 7.12 4.01
C VAL A 303 18.63 6.12 3.16
N ARG A 304 17.33 6.37 2.89
CA ARG A 304 16.52 5.61 1.93
C ARG A 304 15.72 6.55 1.04
N LEU A 305 15.57 6.19 -0.22
CA LEU A 305 14.64 6.82 -1.15
C LEU A 305 13.43 5.90 -1.35
N LEU A 306 12.24 6.38 -1.01
CA LEU A 306 11.01 5.63 -1.20
C LEU A 306 10.14 6.30 -2.26
N PRO A 307 9.56 5.52 -3.20
CA PRO A 307 8.76 6.07 -4.30
C PRO A 307 7.35 6.50 -3.86
N TYR A 308 6.55 6.96 -4.82
CA TYR A 308 5.11 7.16 -4.65
C TYR A 308 4.46 5.91 -4.06
N PHE A 309 3.50 6.13 -3.16
CA PHE A 309 2.66 5.07 -2.59
C PHE A 309 3.41 3.93 -1.90
N ASP A 310 4.65 4.17 -1.45
CA ASP A 310 5.36 3.15 -0.71
C ASP A 310 4.60 2.75 0.55
N ALA A 311 4.50 1.45 0.77
CA ALA A 311 3.69 0.87 1.83
C ALA A 311 4.13 1.32 3.24
N TYR A 312 5.45 1.45 3.48
CA TYR A 312 5.99 1.97 4.74
C TYR A 312 5.45 3.37 5.05
N VAL A 313 5.45 4.24 4.04
CA VAL A 313 5.01 5.63 4.19
C VAL A 313 3.49 5.74 4.38
N ILE A 314 2.72 4.90 3.65
CA ILE A 314 1.26 4.93 3.70
C ILE A 314 0.72 4.36 5.00
N ALA A 315 1.28 3.26 5.49
CA ALA A 315 0.69 2.53 6.61
C ALA A 315 1.29 2.89 7.98
N SER A 316 2.51 3.46 8.04
CA SER A 316 3.13 3.79 9.34
C SER A 316 2.50 5.01 10.01
N HIS A 317 2.19 4.86 11.27
CA HIS A 317 1.62 5.87 12.16
C HIS A 317 2.39 5.93 13.49
N PRO A 318 2.27 7.04 14.25
CA PRO A 318 1.56 8.29 13.96
C PRO A 318 2.30 9.16 12.93
N ARG A 319 1.55 9.91 12.13
CA ARG A 319 2.12 10.74 11.06
C ARG A 319 3.16 11.75 11.56
N ALA A 320 2.90 12.40 12.68
CA ALA A 320 3.82 13.40 13.25
C ALA A 320 5.20 12.81 13.61
N LYS A 321 5.27 11.51 13.95
CA LYS A 321 6.54 10.84 14.25
C LYS A 321 7.26 10.33 13.01
N LEU A 322 6.53 10.01 11.94
CA LEU A 322 7.12 9.65 10.67
C LEU A 322 7.50 10.88 9.83
N PHE A 323 6.75 11.96 9.93
CA PHE A 323 6.94 13.23 9.21
C PHE A 323 7.21 14.36 10.20
N PRO A 324 8.40 14.44 10.82
CA PRO A 324 8.69 15.45 11.84
C PRO A 324 8.85 16.85 11.25
N GLY A 325 8.39 17.87 11.99
CA GLY A 325 8.63 19.27 11.67
C GLY A 325 8.15 19.66 10.25
N ARG A 326 9.04 20.27 9.46
CA ARG A 326 8.75 20.73 8.08
C ARG A 326 8.34 19.62 7.12
N ALA A 327 8.71 18.36 7.41
CA ALA A 327 8.31 17.22 6.58
C ALA A 327 6.80 17.01 6.57
N TYR A 328 6.11 17.34 7.67
CA TYR A 328 4.64 17.23 7.76
C TYR A 328 3.93 18.10 6.71
N GLU A 329 4.39 19.31 6.51
CA GLU A 329 3.81 20.24 5.53
C GLU A 329 4.29 19.93 4.11
N ARG A 330 5.60 19.59 3.96
CA ARG A 330 6.22 19.45 2.63
C ARG A 330 5.87 18.14 1.91
N ALA A 331 5.76 17.05 2.65
CA ALA A 331 5.63 15.69 2.07
C ALA A 331 4.22 15.10 2.18
N LEU A 332 3.30 15.73 2.92
CA LEU A 332 1.90 15.31 3.00
C LEU A 332 1.02 16.22 2.12
N ALA A 333 0.26 15.64 1.21
CA ALA A 333 -0.73 16.37 0.43
C ALA A 333 -2.10 16.31 1.13
N GLY A 334 -2.54 17.41 1.75
CA GLY A 334 -3.78 17.44 2.51
C GLY A 334 -3.83 16.41 3.64
N GLY A 335 -2.68 16.16 4.30
CA GLY A 335 -2.54 15.16 5.35
C GLY A 335 -2.40 13.70 4.87
N GLN A 336 -2.42 13.48 3.56
CA GLN A 336 -2.27 12.15 2.96
C GLN A 336 -0.81 11.85 2.61
N ALA A 337 -0.32 10.70 3.07
CA ALA A 337 1.00 10.19 2.73
C ALA A 337 0.99 9.43 1.40
N GLY A 338 2.18 9.31 0.78
CA GLY A 338 2.36 8.56 -0.46
C GLY A 338 2.26 9.39 -1.73
N ASN A 339 1.77 10.62 -1.66
CA ASN A 339 1.58 11.53 -2.80
C ASN A 339 2.87 12.21 -3.26
N PHE A 340 3.94 12.09 -2.50
CA PHE A 340 5.30 12.46 -2.86
C PHE A 340 6.24 11.29 -2.60
N PRO A 341 7.22 11.05 -3.49
CA PRO A 341 8.37 10.22 -3.14
C PRO A 341 9.16 10.90 -2.03
N VAL A 342 9.62 10.14 -1.05
CA VAL A 342 10.24 10.69 0.16
C VAL A 342 11.70 10.26 0.33
N LEU A 343 12.51 11.17 0.87
CA LEU A 343 13.80 10.88 1.43
C LEU A 343 13.61 10.54 2.91
N LEU A 344 14.02 9.34 3.32
CA LEU A 344 14.15 9.00 4.74
C LEU A 344 15.59 9.22 5.19
N VAL A 345 15.74 9.78 6.38
CA VAL A 345 16.98 9.78 7.15
C VAL A 345 16.68 9.19 8.51
N ASP A 346 17.43 8.19 8.91
CA ASP A 346 17.28 7.51 10.18
C ASP A 346 15.83 7.05 10.47
N GLY A 347 15.14 6.57 9.41
CA GLY A 347 13.80 5.98 9.48
C GLY A 347 12.64 6.97 9.47
N VAL A 348 12.88 8.28 9.38
CA VAL A 348 11.85 9.32 9.31
C VAL A 348 11.98 10.15 8.04
N VAL A 349 10.90 10.79 7.61
CA VAL A 349 10.90 11.63 6.41
C VAL A 349 11.68 12.91 6.67
N ALA A 350 12.72 13.12 5.87
CA ALA A 350 13.62 14.26 5.93
C ALA A 350 13.71 15.05 4.61
N GLY A 351 12.85 14.70 3.63
CA GLY A 351 12.81 15.37 2.35
C GLY A 351 11.88 14.71 1.36
N VAL A 352 11.84 15.25 0.18
CA VAL A 352 11.12 14.70 -0.98
C VAL A 352 12.07 14.56 -2.15
N TRP A 353 11.69 13.73 -3.12
CA TRP A 353 12.46 13.60 -4.34
C TRP A 353 11.56 13.39 -5.56
N HIS A 354 12.12 13.55 -6.73
CA HIS A 354 11.43 13.31 -8.00
C HIS A 354 12.42 12.77 -9.02
N GLN A 355 11.94 11.94 -9.94
CA GLN A 355 12.73 11.45 -11.05
C GLN A 355 12.15 11.88 -12.39
N ARG A 356 13.02 12.20 -13.32
CA ARG A 356 12.69 12.44 -14.73
C ARG A 356 13.52 11.55 -15.62
N ARG A 357 12.84 10.78 -16.48
CA ARG A 357 13.49 9.89 -17.42
C ARG A 357 13.59 10.52 -18.82
N SER A 358 14.75 10.40 -19.42
CA SER A 358 15.00 10.73 -20.82
C SER A 358 15.86 9.63 -21.45
N GLY A 359 15.24 8.73 -22.19
CA GLY A 359 15.87 7.52 -22.68
C GLY A 359 16.39 6.64 -21.53
N ARG A 360 17.70 6.40 -21.49
CA ARG A 360 18.34 5.64 -20.39
C ARG A 360 18.77 6.51 -19.21
N ARG A 361 18.79 7.84 -19.36
CA ARG A 361 19.19 8.77 -18.28
C ARG A 361 18.01 8.99 -17.34
N LEU A 362 18.28 8.92 -16.03
CA LEU A 362 17.38 9.24 -14.95
C LEU A 362 17.98 10.41 -14.15
N THR A 363 17.36 11.57 -14.21
CA THR A 363 17.71 12.68 -13.32
C THR A 363 16.89 12.53 -12.04
N VAL A 364 17.54 12.26 -10.91
CA VAL A 364 16.93 12.12 -9.60
C VAL A 364 17.19 13.40 -8.82
N THR A 365 16.18 14.25 -8.72
CA THR A 365 16.24 15.50 -7.93
C THR A 365 15.78 15.19 -6.51
N VAL A 366 16.63 15.49 -5.53
CA VAL A 366 16.35 15.29 -4.10
C VAL A 366 16.38 16.63 -3.40
N GLU A 367 15.33 16.93 -2.64
CA GLU A 367 15.19 18.12 -1.79
C GLU A 367 15.24 17.68 -0.33
N PRO A 368 16.43 17.66 0.31
CA PRO A 368 16.53 17.50 1.75
C PRO A 368 15.96 18.73 2.46
N LEU A 369 15.23 18.54 3.54
CA LEU A 369 14.69 19.65 4.34
C LEU A 369 15.74 20.26 5.27
N ASP A 370 16.74 19.46 5.65
CA ASP A 370 17.89 19.88 6.42
C ASP A 370 19.19 19.45 5.73
N ALA A 371 20.31 20.08 6.08
CA ALA A 371 21.60 19.74 5.51
C ALA A 371 22.00 18.29 5.86
N LEU A 372 22.34 17.50 4.87
CA LEU A 372 22.86 16.16 5.06
C LEU A 372 24.33 16.20 5.48
N SER A 373 24.73 15.33 6.40
CA SER A 373 26.15 15.09 6.69
C SER A 373 26.87 14.49 5.47
N ALA A 374 28.18 14.56 5.45
CA ALA A 374 28.97 13.96 4.37
C ALA A 374 28.76 12.44 4.22
N ALA A 375 28.49 11.73 5.33
CA ALA A 375 28.16 10.31 5.33
C ALA A 375 26.80 10.08 4.67
N GLN A 376 25.76 10.81 5.09
CA GLN A 376 24.41 10.73 4.51
C GLN A 376 24.40 11.13 3.02
N GLY A 377 25.23 12.09 2.62
CA GLY A 377 25.38 12.44 1.21
C GLY A 377 25.96 11.30 0.34
N ARG A 378 26.92 10.54 0.88
CA ARG A 378 27.43 9.34 0.19
C ARG A 378 26.38 8.23 0.12
N GLU A 379 25.65 8.00 1.18
CA GLU A 379 24.55 7.02 1.19
C GLU A 379 23.44 7.41 0.22
N LEU A 380 23.09 8.70 0.15
CA LEU A 380 22.13 9.21 -0.83
C LEU A 380 22.59 8.93 -2.26
N ALA A 381 23.86 9.14 -2.57
CA ALA A 381 24.42 8.81 -3.90
C ALA A 381 24.23 7.30 -4.22
N GLY A 382 24.54 6.42 -3.28
CA GLY A 382 24.31 4.98 -3.43
C GLY A 382 22.83 4.63 -3.61
N GLN A 383 21.90 5.31 -2.90
CA GLN A 383 20.47 5.12 -3.12
C GLN A 383 20.02 5.55 -4.53
N VAL A 384 20.59 6.62 -5.06
CA VAL A 384 20.31 7.08 -6.44
C VAL A 384 20.85 6.09 -7.47
N GLU A 385 22.04 5.55 -7.27
CA GLU A 385 22.57 4.46 -8.09
C GLU A 385 21.62 3.26 -8.07
N ARG A 386 21.17 2.85 -6.89
CA ARG A 386 20.22 1.74 -6.73
C ARG A 386 18.89 2.00 -7.43
N VAL A 387 18.34 3.22 -7.38
CA VAL A 387 17.15 3.62 -8.18
C VAL A 387 17.43 3.43 -9.68
N GLY A 388 18.62 3.79 -10.14
CA GLY A 388 19.05 3.58 -11.52
C GLY A 388 19.07 2.12 -11.92
N GLU A 389 19.63 1.25 -11.09
CA GLU A 389 19.69 -0.21 -11.31
C GLU A 389 18.30 -0.82 -11.40
N VAL A 390 17.45 -0.58 -10.38
CA VAL A 390 16.08 -1.09 -10.36
C VAL A 390 15.32 -0.69 -11.61
N LEU A 391 15.44 0.56 -12.04
CA LEU A 391 14.73 1.10 -13.20
C LEU A 391 15.46 0.89 -14.53
N GLU A 392 16.61 0.20 -14.53
CA GLU A 392 17.42 -0.08 -15.73
C GLU A 392 17.81 1.22 -16.48
N GLY A 393 18.34 2.18 -15.74
CA GLY A 393 18.78 3.47 -16.25
C GLY A 393 20.07 3.95 -15.60
N VAL A 394 20.68 4.97 -16.18
CA VAL A 394 21.82 5.66 -15.59
C VAL A 394 21.29 6.83 -14.78
N ALA A 395 21.35 6.71 -13.45
CA ALA A 395 20.84 7.74 -12.55
C ALA A 395 21.89 8.81 -12.24
N GLU A 396 21.45 10.05 -12.18
CA GLU A 396 22.25 11.22 -11.83
C GLU A 396 21.55 11.96 -10.68
N LEU A 397 22.29 12.17 -9.58
CA LEU A 397 21.79 12.91 -8.42
C LEU A 397 21.87 14.43 -8.67
N VAL A 398 20.75 15.10 -8.44
CA VAL A 398 20.67 16.57 -8.34
C VAL A 398 20.10 16.92 -6.97
N VAL A 399 20.88 17.60 -6.14
CA VAL A 399 20.37 18.12 -4.86
C VAL A 399 19.80 19.52 -5.10
N GLY A 400 18.50 19.69 -4.85
CA GLY A 400 17.81 20.93 -5.13
C GLY A 400 16.29 20.83 -4.91
N ARG A 401 15.59 21.93 -5.12
CA ARG A 401 14.14 22.00 -4.90
C ARG A 401 13.38 21.13 -5.90
N VAL A 402 12.44 20.31 -5.38
CA VAL A 402 11.47 19.57 -6.18
C VAL A 402 10.27 20.47 -6.45
N THR A 403 10.09 20.85 -7.72
CA THR A 403 9.05 21.81 -8.15
C THR A 403 7.78 21.15 -8.66
N VAL A 404 7.80 19.83 -8.84
CA VAL A 404 6.61 19.08 -9.24
C VAL A 404 5.65 18.90 -8.06
N GLY A 405 4.35 18.94 -8.37
CA GLY A 405 3.30 18.74 -7.36
C GLY A 405 3.14 17.29 -6.94
N ALA A 406 2.17 17.06 -6.08
CA ALA A 406 1.72 15.72 -5.73
C ALA A 406 1.21 14.98 -6.98
N HIS A 407 1.58 13.72 -7.13
CA HIS A 407 1.21 12.87 -8.29
C HIS A 407 1.71 13.35 -9.67
N ALA A 408 2.82 14.07 -9.73
CA ALA A 408 3.40 14.57 -10.99
C ALA A 408 4.22 13.49 -11.75
#